data_9db1852ff97b54e5c256e3998527832c
#
_entry.id   9db1852ff97b54e5c256e3998527832c
#
_cell.length_a   1.000
_cell.length_b   1.000
_cell.length_c   1.000
_cell.angle_alpha   90.00
_cell.angle_beta   90.00
_cell.angle_gamma   90.00
#
_symmetry.space_group_name_H-M   'P 1'
#
loop_
_entity.id
_entity.type
_entity.pdbx_description
1 polymer ?
#
loop_
_entity_poly.entity_id
_entity_poly.type
_entity_poly.pdbx_seq_one_letter_code
_entity_poly.pdbx_strand_id
1 'polypeptide(L)'
;MSRFIIRCLVDICALCPTERQLKHSITPTLKHMTYELSYWERESFFKSIDVAVIGSGIVGLAAAIHLKKLDPNLQVAVLERGTLPVGASTRNAGFSCFGSMTELLDDLQQASEDQVLGVVEKRWAGLQRLRALVGDENLDFQMLGGYEMFTEVEESVFRQCLDRMPEFNEKIGRITGWKEGYKVVDDRLANFGFKGIKHLIINQPEGQVNTGKMMSALLARAQEAGVRIFNGFALKSVEDSSQGVELHTAFGWSIRVPRALVCVNGFARQLMQMPEVQPARNQVLITQPVPGLRVEGCFHYDRGYFYFRNLDGRILLGGGRNLDLETEYTDQFGSNERIREALVQLLENVICPGQSIPIDTWWTGIMGLGPVKKPIIERVSPNVTVAVRLSGMGVAIGTLVGQEGAEMCMGYEI
;
A
#
# COMPACT_ATOMS: atom_id res chain seq x y z
N MET A 1 24.40 41.28 -51.19
CA MET A 1 23.46 40.37 -50.51
C MET A 1 23.96 40.06 -49.08
N SER A 2 24.14 41.03 -48.21
CA SER A 2 24.66 40.81 -46.84
C SER A 2 24.35 41.96 -45.88
N ARG A 3 23.19 42.54 -45.96
CA ARG A 3 22.74 43.59 -45.03
C ARG A 3 21.26 43.50 -44.60
N PHE A 4 20.55 42.40 -44.91
CA PHE A 4 19.13 42.24 -44.60
C PHE A 4 18.79 41.18 -43.54
N ILE A 5 19.81 40.44 -43.04
CA ILE A 5 19.58 39.35 -42.06
C ILE A 5 19.86 39.77 -40.62
N ILE A 6 20.44 40.95 -40.35
CA ILE A 6 20.81 41.37 -38.97
C ILE A 6 19.74 42.24 -38.30
N ARG A 7 18.67 42.65 -39.02
CA ARG A 7 17.60 43.49 -38.46
C ARG A 7 16.38 42.71 -37.88
N CYS A 8 16.26 41.41 -38.14
CA CYS A 8 15.18 40.56 -37.58
C CYS A 8 15.51 39.83 -36.26
N LEU A 9 16.71 39.95 -35.75
CA LEU A 9 17.12 39.28 -34.49
C LEU A 9 17.17 40.19 -33.25
N VAL A 10 16.90 41.48 -33.40
CA VAL A 10 16.91 42.43 -32.27
C VAL A 10 15.50 42.75 -31.73
N ASP A 11 14.45 42.49 -32.50
CA ASP A 11 13.06 42.77 -32.06
C ASP A 11 12.35 41.58 -31.35
N ILE A 12 13.00 40.41 -31.18
CA ILE A 12 12.43 39.27 -30.45
C ILE A 12 12.79 39.28 -28.96
N CYS A 13 13.73 40.13 -28.53
CA CYS A 13 14.19 40.18 -27.12
C CYS A 13 13.41 41.13 -26.22
N ALA A 14 12.41 41.86 -26.73
CA ALA A 14 11.62 42.83 -25.98
C ALA A 14 10.25 42.32 -25.46
N LEU A 15 9.95 41.02 -25.64
CA LEU A 15 8.69 40.39 -25.18
C LEU A 15 8.95 39.25 -24.17
N CYS A 16 10.09 39.26 -23.47
CA CYS A 16 10.29 38.34 -22.36
C CYS A 16 9.65 38.96 -21.10
N PRO A 17 8.58 38.39 -20.55
CA PRO A 17 8.00 38.90 -19.31
C PRO A 17 9.02 38.72 -18.18
N THR A 18 9.24 39.78 -17.40
CA THR A 18 10.10 39.75 -16.21
C THR A 18 9.65 38.63 -15.26
N GLU A 19 10.59 37.99 -14.57
CA GLU A 19 10.38 36.87 -13.62
C GLU A 19 9.30 37.14 -12.54
N ARG A 20 8.82 38.35 -12.40
CA ARG A 20 7.74 38.71 -11.47
C ARG A 20 6.31 38.38 -11.97
N GLN A 21 6.12 38.16 -13.26
CA GLN A 21 4.81 37.81 -13.84
C GLN A 21 4.57 36.30 -14.01
N LEU A 22 5.60 35.46 -13.87
CA LEU A 22 5.51 34.00 -13.93
C LEU A 22 5.08 33.33 -12.61
N LYS A 23 4.81 34.11 -11.55
CA LYS A 23 4.31 33.58 -10.26
C LYS A 23 2.78 33.52 -10.14
N HIS A 24 2.03 33.78 -11.19
CA HIS A 24 0.59 33.54 -11.19
C HIS A 24 0.28 32.24 -11.92
N SER A 25 0.22 31.16 -11.09
CA SER A 25 -0.65 29.99 -11.19
C SER A 25 -0.94 29.47 -12.61
N ILE A 26 -0.08 28.62 -13.10
CA ILE A 26 -0.57 27.50 -13.91
C ILE A 26 -0.74 26.32 -12.92
N THR A 27 -1.71 26.42 -12.06
CA THR A 27 -2.47 25.25 -11.63
C THR A 27 -3.73 25.30 -12.49
N PRO A 28 -3.86 24.52 -13.55
CA PRO A 28 -5.18 24.26 -14.08
C PRO A 28 -5.88 23.49 -12.96
N THR A 29 -6.73 24.15 -12.20
CA THR A 29 -7.86 23.48 -11.59
C THR A 29 -8.51 22.78 -12.78
N LEU A 30 -8.32 21.48 -12.94
CA LEU A 30 -9.19 20.64 -13.72
C LEU A 30 -10.57 20.84 -13.08
N LYS A 31 -11.29 21.89 -13.50
CA LYS A 31 -12.73 21.96 -13.30
C LYS A 31 -13.22 20.66 -13.90
N HIS A 32 -13.75 19.79 -13.05
CA HIS A 32 -14.35 18.54 -13.50
C HIS A 32 -15.30 18.93 -14.62
N MET A 33 -14.98 18.53 -15.85
CA MET A 33 -15.86 18.74 -16.98
C MET A 33 -17.12 17.92 -16.70
N THR A 34 -18.19 18.59 -16.33
CA THR A 34 -19.51 17.96 -16.27
C THR A 34 -19.96 17.74 -17.70
N TYR A 35 -20.31 16.52 -18.05
CA TYR A 35 -20.83 16.14 -19.36
C TYR A 35 -21.89 15.04 -19.18
N GLU A 36 -22.81 14.96 -20.11
CA GLU A 36 -23.81 13.91 -20.16
C GLU A 36 -23.24 12.69 -20.86
N LEU A 37 -23.54 11.49 -20.34
CA LEU A 37 -23.20 10.25 -21.04
C LEU A 37 -24.03 10.12 -22.33
N SER A 38 -23.38 9.79 -23.41
CA SER A 38 -24.06 9.41 -24.66
C SER A 38 -24.86 8.10 -24.45
N TYR A 39 -25.79 7.85 -25.37
CA TYR A 39 -26.51 6.58 -25.39
C TYR A 39 -25.55 5.38 -25.45
N TRP A 40 -24.50 5.46 -26.28
CA TRP A 40 -23.52 4.38 -26.44
C TRP A 40 -22.69 4.13 -25.19
N GLU A 41 -22.26 5.17 -24.49
CA GLU A 41 -21.52 5.05 -23.23
C GLU A 41 -22.37 4.34 -22.17
N ARG A 42 -23.63 4.69 -22.02
CA ARG A 42 -24.55 4.03 -21.10
C ARG A 42 -24.79 2.57 -21.47
N GLU A 43 -25.18 2.29 -22.69
CA GLU A 43 -25.63 0.96 -23.13
C GLU A 43 -24.47 -0.01 -23.28
N SER A 44 -23.29 0.44 -23.76
CA SER A 44 -22.17 -0.46 -24.06
C SER A 44 -21.19 -0.63 -22.92
N PHE A 45 -21.01 0.39 -22.06
CA PHE A 45 -19.98 0.34 -21.02
C PHE A 45 -20.55 0.13 -19.62
N PHE A 46 -21.72 0.67 -19.29
CA PHE A 46 -22.19 0.68 -17.90
C PHE A 46 -23.43 -0.18 -17.63
N LYS A 47 -24.32 -0.37 -18.58
CA LYS A 47 -25.61 -1.08 -18.39
C LYS A 47 -25.46 -2.54 -17.94
N SER A 48 -24.41 -3.22 -18.38
CA SER A 48 -24.22 -4.65 -18.14
C SER A 48 -23.27 -4.95 -16.96
N ILE A 49 -23.12 -4.04 -16.00
CA ILE A 49 -22.28 -4.31 -14.81
C ILE A 49 -23.13 -5.01 -13.76
N ASP A 50 -22.73 -6.24 -13.38
CA ASP A 50 -23.35 -6.98 -12.27
C ASP A 50 -22.76 -6.61 -10.92
N VAL A 51 -21.43 -6.42 -10.88
CA VAL A 51 -20.69 -6.02 -9.67
C VAL A 51 -19.70 -4.91 -10.01
N ALA A 52 -19.83 -3.78 -9.34
CA ALA A 52 -18.83 -2.71 -9.36
C ALA A 52 -17.88 -2.86 -8.18
N VAL A 53 -16.59 -3.07 -8.45
CA VAL A 53 -15.52 -3.05 -7.45
C VAL A 53 -14.90 -1.66 -7.44
N ILE A 54 -14.94 -0.96 -6.31
CA ILE A 54 -14.49 0.42 -6.20
C ILE A 54 -13.07 0.45 -5.62
N GLY A 55 -12.11 0.84 -6.45
CA GLY A 55 -10.67 0.87 -6.18
C GLY A 55 -9.92 -0.31 -6.80
N SER A 56 -8.85 0.00 -7.55
CA SER A 56 -7.96 -0.97 -8.23
C SER A 56 -6.70 -1.31 -7.42
N GLY A 57 -6.76 -1.21 -6.10
CA GLY A 57 -5.71 -1.70 -5.20
C GLY A 57 -5.64 -3.24 -5.15
N ILE A 58 -4.71 -3.79 -4.35
CA ILE A 58 -4.54 -5.25 -4.17
C ILE A 58 -5.88 -5.92 -3.84
N VAL A 59 -6.64 -5.35 -2.90
CA VAL A 59 -7.94 -5.91 -2.47
C VAL A 59 -8.94 -5.93 -3.62
N GLY A 60 -9.13 -4.79 -4.29
CA GLY A 60 -10.12 -4.69 -5.37
C GLY A 60 -9.81 -5.55 -6.58
N LEU A 61 -8.53 -5.61 -7.01
CA LEU A 61 -8.11 -6.48 -8.11
C LEU A 61 -8.25 -7.96 -7.73
N ALA A 62 -7.82 -8.35 -6.52
CA ALA A 62 -7.98 -9.72 -6.04
C ALA A 62 -9.46 -10.13 -5.92
N ALA A 63 -10.31 -9.21 -5.45
CA ALA A 63 -11.76 -9.42 -5.39
C ALA A 63 -12.37 -9.59 -6.78
N ALA A 64 -12.02 -8.72 -7.72
CA ALA A 64 -12.55 -8.78 -9.09
C ALA A 64 -12.15 -10.09 -9.80
N ILE A 65 -10.88 -10.53 -9.63
CA ILE A 65 -10.41 -11.82 -10.14
C ILE A 65 -11.19 -12.97 -9.49
N HIS A 66 -11.42 -12.89 -8.17
CA HIS A 66 -12.14 -13.94 -7.45
C HIS A 66 -13.62 -14.01 -7.83
N LEU A 67 -14.30 -12.87 -8.05
CA LEU A 67 -15.66 -12.81 -8.59
C LEU A 67 -15.76 -13.53 -9.94
N LYS A 68 -14.82 -13.30 -10.84
CA LYS A 68 -14.74 -13.99 -12.13
C LYS A 68 -14.44 -15.49 -12.00
N LYS A 69 -13.74 -15.91 -10.92
CA LYS A 69 -13.52 -17.32 -10.59
C LYS A 69 -14.78 -17.99 -10.06
N LEU A 70 -15.60 -17.28 -9.26
CA LEU A 70 -16.88 -17.77 -8.74
C LEU A 70 -17.91 -17.96 -9.86
N ASP A 71 -18.01 -16.97 -10.75
CA ASP A 71 -18.85 -17.04 -11.94
C ASP A 71 -18.18 -16.32 -13.13
N PRO A 72 -17.69 -17.06 -14.12
CA PRO A 72 -17.06 -16.48 -15.31
C PRO A 72 -17.98 -15.58 -16.15
N ASN A 73 -19.31 -15.71 -16.01
CA ASN A 73 -20.28 -14.89 -16.76
C ASN A 73 -20.55 -13.53 -16.11
N LEU A 74 -20.22 -13.34 -14.81
CA LEU A 74 -20.39 -12.07 -14.15
C LEU A 74 -19.70 -10.92 -14.91
N GLN A 75 -20.45 -9.84 -15.11
CA GLN A 75 -19.91 -8.61 -15.67
C GLN A 75 -19.32 -7.76 -14.53
N VAL A 76 -18.02 -7.96 -14.27
CA VAL A 76 -17.29 -7.26 -13.20
C VAL A 76 -16.58 -6.03 -13.78
N ALA A 77 -16.80 -4.88 -13.15
CA ALA A 77 -16.08 -3.64 -13.46
C ALA A 77 -15.33 -3.15 -12.22
N VAL A 78 -14.05 -2.78 -12.39
CA VAL A 78 -13.26 -2.07 -11.39
C VAL A 78 -13.26 -0.59 -11.73
N LEU A 79 -13.61 0.26 -10.76
CA LEU A 79 -13.69 1.72 -10.90
C LEU A 79 -12.55 2.35 -10.08
N GLU A 80 -11.59 2.94 -10.77
CA GLU A 80 -10.40 3.57 -10.16
C GLU A 80 -10.43 5.09 -10.39
N ARG A 81 -10.28 5.86 -9.31
CA ARG A 81 -10.31 7.33 -9.39
C ARG A 81 -9.09 7.94 -10.08
N GLY A 82 -7.94 7.29 -9.98
CA GLY A 82 -6.69 7.72 -10.61
C GLY A 82 -6.55 7.25 -12.05
N THR A 83 -5.59 7.80 -12.78
CA THR A 83 -5.15 7.26 -14.07
C THR A 83 -4.43 5.93 -13.93
N LEU A 84 -3.82 5.71 -12.75
CA LEU A 84 -3.23 4.47 -12.26
C LEU A 84 -3.78 4.21 -10.86
N PRO A 85 -3.60 3.01 -10.28
CA PRO A 85 -3.90 2.78 -8.86
C PRO A 85 -3.12 3.75 -7.99
N VAL A 86 -3.79 4.74 -7.36
CA VAL A 86 -3.13 5.79 -6.55
C VAL A 86 -3.14 5.52 -5.05
N GLY A 87 -3.71 4.39 -4.62
CA GLY A 87 -3.79 4.00 -3.22
C GLY A 87 -2.48 3.43 -2.66
N ALA A 88 -2.52 2.94 -1.41
CA ALA A 88 -1.36 2.34 -0.73
C ALA A 88 -0.72 1.18 -1.49
N SER A 89 -1.45 0.53 -2.39
CA SER A 89 -1.00 -0.65 -3.14
C SER A 89 0.19 -0.38 -4.07
N THR A 90 0.30 0.83 -4.61
CA THR A 90 1.43 1.27 -5.46
C THR A 90 2.45 2.12 -4.70
N ARG A 91 2.24 2.35 -3.39
CA ARG A 91 3.02 3.29 -2.58
C ARG A 91 3.65 2.66 -1.34
N ASN A 92 3.52 1.33 -1.18
CA ASN A 92 4.13 0.56 -0.10
C ASN A 92 5.60 0.22 -0.41
N ALA A 93 6.31 -0.26 0.61
CA ALA A 93 7.71 -0.64 0.50
C ALA A 93 7.94 -2.07 -0.02
N GLY A 94 6.89 -2.85 -0.28
CA GLY A 94 6.98 -4.22 -0.78
C GLY A 94 7.42 -5.25 0.26
N PHE A 95 7.15 -5.02 1.54
CA PHE A 95 7.42 -5.98 2.61
C PHE A 95 6.40 -7.12 2.57
N SER A 96 6.91 -8.33 2.44
CA SER A 96 6.17 -9.58 2.48
C SER A 96 6.34 -10.20 3.88
N CYS A 97 5.86 -9.46 4.89
CA CYS A 97 6.06 -9.75 6.31
C CYS A 97 4.74 -10.07 7.00
N PHE A 98 4.77 -10.99 7.97
CA PHE A 98 3.56 -11.44 8.65
C PHE A 98 3.61 -11.31 10.18
N GLY A 99 4.75 -10.88 10.75
CA GLY A 99 4.86 -10.56 12.18
C GLY A 99 6.28 -10.53 12.67
N SER A 100 6.75 -9.39 13.14
CA SER A 100 7.99 -9.27 13.89
C SER A 100 7.74 -9.58 15.37
N MET A 101 8.79 -9.94 16.12
CA MET A 101 8.65 -10.31 17.55
C MET A 101 8.07 -9.16 18.38
N THR A 102 8.57 -7.94 18.17
CA THR A 102 8.10 -6.77 18.92
C THR A 102 6.66 -6.40 18.56
N GLU A 103 6.29 -6.52 17.29
CA GLU A 103 4.89 -6.31 16.85
C GLU A 103 3.95 -7.28 17.57
N LEU A 104 4.30 -8.56 17.62
CA LEU A 104 3.48 -9.58 18.27
C LEU A 104 3.37 -9.37 19.79
N LEU A 105 4.47 -8.97 20.44
CA LEU A 105 4.47 -8.64 21.87
C LEU A 105 3.57 -7.43 22.18
N ASP A 106 3.61 -6.40 21.35
CA ASP A 106 2.76 -5.21 21.50
C ASP A 106 1.28 -5.55 21.25
N ASP A 107 1.00 -6.36 20.23
CA ASP A 107 -0.37 -6.79 19.92
C ASP A 107 -0.99 -7.65 21.03
N LEU A 108 -0.21 -8.51 21.70
CA LEU A 108 -0.65 -9.31 22.85
C LEU A 108 -0.99 -8.48 24.10
N GLN A 109 -0.56 -7.22 24.19
CA GLN A 109 -0.99 -6.31 25.25
C GLN A 109 -2.42 -5.79 25.04
N GLN A 110 -2.95 -5.86 23.82
CA GLN A 110 -4.22 -5.25 23.43
C GLN A 110 -5.26 -6.28 22.95
N ALA A 111 -4.83 -7.51 22.64
CA ALA A 111 -5.67 -8.56 22.07
C ALA A 111 -5.33 -9.93 22.68
N SER A 112 -6.28 -10.87 22.60
CA SER A 112 -6.00 -12.26 23.00
C SER A 112 -5.01 -12.92 22.04
N GLU A 113 -4.34 -13.95 22.53
CA GLU A 113 -3.37 -14.72 21.74
C GLU A 113 -4.01 -15.30 20.46
N ASP A 114 -5.21 -15.86 20.57
CA ASP A 114 -5.93 -16.40 19.41
C ASP A 114 -6.20 -15.33 18.34
N GLN A 115 -6.51 -14.10 18.78
CA GLN A 115 -6.71 -12.98 17.85
C GLN A 115 -5.40 -12.59 17.16
N VAL A 116 -4.29 -12.52 17.89
CA VAL A 116 -2.97 -12.18 17.35
C VAL A 116 -2.51 -13.26 16.38
N LEU A 117 -2.56 -14.54 16.78
CA LEU A 117 -2.18 -15.65 15.90
C LEU A 117 -3.10 -15.77 14.68
N GLY A 118 -4.40 -15.51 14.83
CA GLY A 118 -5.33 -15.46 13.70
C GLY A 118 -4.99 -14.38 12.67
N VAL A 119 -4.44 -13.23 13.11
CA VAL A 119 -3.92 -12.20 12.17
C VAL A 119 -2.67 -12.70 11.46
N VAL A 120 -1.74 -13.36 12.16
CA VAL A 120 -0.54 -13.96 11.56
C VAL A 120 -0.93 -15.01 10.52
N GLU A 121 -1.87 -15.89 10.84
CA GLU A 121 -2.38 -16.91 9.93
C GLU A 121 -3.00 -16.29 8.66
N LYS A 122 -3.84 -15.28 8.81
CA LYS A 122 -4.41 -14.55 7.67
C LYS A 122 -3.35 -13.84 6.82
N ARG A 123 -2.33 -13.27 7.44
CA ARG A 123 -1.19 -12.64 6.73
C ARG A 123 -0.40 -13.69 5.95
N TRP A 124 -0.09 -14.83 6.57
CA TRP A 124 0.61 -15.92 5.90
C TRP A 124 -0.21 -16.51 4.74
N ALA A 125 -1.48 -16.83 4.97
CA ALA A 125 -2.37 -17.35 3.95
C ALA A 125 -2.54 -16.37 2.77
N GLY A 126 -2.68 -15.08 3.05
CA GLY A 126 -2.77 -14.05 2.03
C GLY A 126 -1.50 -13.90 1.19
N LEU A 127 -0.31 -14.03 1.80
CA LEU A 127 0.97 -14.06 1.09
C LEU A 127 1.07 -15.28 0.17
N GLN A 128 0.74 -16.48 0.66
CA GLN A 128 0.75 -17.67 -0.18
C GLN A 128 -0.25 -17.55 -1.34
N ARG A 129 -1.42 -16.96 -1.08
CA ARG A 129 -2.41 -16.67 -2.11
C ARG A 129 -1.90 -15.66 -3.15
N LEU A 130 -1.23 -14.58 -2.73
CA LEU A 130 -0.63 -13.61 -3.65
C LEU A 130 0.38 -14.30 -4.57
N ARG A 131 1.29 -15.09 -4.01
CA ARG A 131 2.30 -15.85 -4.75
C ARG A 131 1.67 -16.85 -5.71
N ALA A 132 0.65 -17.57 -5.29
CA ALA A 132 -0.08 -18.52 -6.15
C ALA A 132 -0.84 -17.82 -7.30
N LEU A 133 -1.40 -16.63 -7.05
CA LEU A 133 -2.18 -15.86 -8.02
C LEU A 133 -1.31 -15.25 -9.12
N VAL A 134 -0.17 -14.72 -8.74
CA VAL A 134 0.69 -13.89 -9.61
C VAL A 134 1.93 -14.65 -10.07
N GLY A 135 2.49 -15.51 -9.21
CA GLY A 135 3.78 -16.19 -9.40
C GLY A 135 4.95 -15.37 -8.83
N ASP A 136 5.92 -16.06 -8.23
CA ASP A 136 7.07 -15.44 -7.57
C ASP A 136 7.92 -14.60 -8.53
N GLU A 137 8.08 -15.04 -9.77
CA GLU A 137 8.82 -14.31 -10.81
C GLU A 137 8.18 -12.96 -11.15
N ASN A 138 6.84 -12.94 -11.33
CA ASN A 138 6.11 -11.72 -11.61
C ASN A 138 6.00 -10.77 -10.41
N LEU A 139 6.19 -11.28 -9.19
CA LEU A 139 6.29 -10.51 -7.97
C LEU A 139 7.71 -9.99 -7.72
N ASP A 140 8.71 -10.61 -8.38
CA ASP A 140 10.10 -10.50 -7.97
C ASP A 140 10.24 -10.82 -6.47
N PHE A 141 9.62 -11.92 -6.06
CA PHE A 141 9.60 -12.35 -4.66
C PHE A 141 10.96 -12.86 -4.24
N GLN A 142 11.50 -12.30 -3.16
CA GLN A 142 12.79 -12.67 -2.60
C GLN A 142 12.63 -12.97 -1.11
N MET A 143 12.86 -14.23 -0.71
CA MET A 143 12.81 -14.66 0.69
C MET A 143 14.16 -14.38 1.37
N LEU A 144 14.39 -13.12 1.74
CA LEU A 144 15.64 -12.64 2.32
C LEU A 144 15.55 -12.44 3.85
N GLY A 145 14.40 -12.73 4.44
CA GLY A 145 14.11 -12.52 5.84
C GLY A 145 13.61 -11.12 6.18
N GLY A 146 12.86 -11.05 7.27
CA GLY A 146 12.50 -9.81 7.96
C GLY A 146 13.36 -9.68 9.21
N TYR A 147 14.08 -8.58 9.35
CA TYR A 147 14.99 -8.34 10.48
C TYR A 147 14.41 -7.28 11.41
N GLU A 148 14.48 -7.50 12.72
CA GLU A 148 14.28 -6.48 13.71
C GLU A 148 15.63 -6.04 14.27
N MET A 149 15.81 -4.72 14.34
CA MET A 149 17.05 -4.09 14.78
C MET A 149 16.85 -3.54 16.19
N PHE A 150 17.77 -3.88 17.10
CA PHE A 150 17.73 -3.42 18.48
C PHE A 150 18.98 -2.59 18.80
N THR A 151 18.74 -1.41 19.37
CA THR A 151 19.77 -0.53 19.90
C THR A 151 20.10 -0.89 21.35
N GLU A 152 21.13 -0.27 21.93
CA GLU A 152 21.48 -0.48 23.34
C GLU A 152 20.34 -0.10 24.32
N VAL A 153 19.55 0.91 24.00
CA VAL A 153 18.42 1.33 24.85
C VAL A 153 17.24 0.35 24.79
N GLU A 154 17.19 -0.52 23.79
CA GLU A 154 16.15 -1.54 23.59
C GLU A 154 16.54 -2.92 24.14
N GLU A 155 17.64 -3.04 24.90
CA GLU A 155 18.12 -4.29 25.47
C GLU A 155 17.03 -5.05 26.26
N SER A 156 16.20 -4.33 27.02
CA SER A 156 15.11 -4.95 27.78
C SER A 156 14.03 -5.56 26.88
N VAL A 157 13.73 -4.92 25.74
CA VAL A 157 12.76 -5.41 24.73
C VAL A 157 13.35 -6.61 24.01
N PHE A 158 14.64 -6.55 23.65
CA PHE A 158 15.35 -7.68 23.04
C PHE A 158 15.29 -8.92 23.95
N ARG A 159 15.55 -8.78 25.25
CA ARG A 159 15.45 -9.90 26.20
C ARG A 159 14.04 -10.48 26.29
N GLN A 160 13.00 -9.64 26.30
CA GLN A 160 11.63 -10.13 26.23
C GLN A 160 11.35 -10.93 24.96
N CYS A 161 11.91 -10.50 23.82
CA CYS A 161 11.84 -11.28 22.58
C CYS A 161 12.54 -12.64 22.74
N LEU A 162 13.74 -12.69 23.33
CA LEU A 162 14.46 -13.95 23.57
C LEU A 162 13.66 -14.93 24.44
N ASP A 163 13.08 -14.44 25.52
CA ASP A 163 12.30 -15.26 26.46
C ASP A 163 11.08 -15.89 25.78
N ARG A 164 10.44 -15.17 24.84
CA ARG A 164 9.24 -15.60 24.14
C ARG A 164 9.52 -16.31 22.80
N MET A 165 10.75 -16.22 22.28
CA MET A 165 11.12 -16.77 20.97
C MET A 165 10.82 -18.27 20.80
N PRO A 166 11.14 -19.16 21.77
CA PRO A 166 10.83 -20.58 21.65
C PRO A 166 9.33 -20.84 21.48
N GLU A 167 8.50 -20.14 22.26
CA GLU A 167 7.05 -20.23 22.20
C GLU A 167 6.51 -19.74 20.85
N PHE A 168 6.97 -18.58 20.36
CA PHE A 168 6.55 -18.07 19.05
C PHE A 168 7.02 -18.94 17.91
N ASN A 169 8.23 -19.51 17.97
CA ASN A 169 8.70 -20.47 16.97
C ASN A 169 7.80 -21.71 16.91
N GLU A 170 7.34 -22.21 18.06
CA GLU A 170 6.40 -23.33 18.09
C GLU A 170 5.04 -22.94 17.46
N LYS A 171 4.42 -21.85 17.92
CA LYS A 171 3.06 -21.44 17.51
C LYS A 171 3.02 -21.02 16.05
N ILE A 172 3.93 -20.14 15.63
CA ILE A 172 4.02 -19.65 14.25
C ILE A 172 4.54 -20.75 13.33
N GLY A 173 5.38 -21.64 13.83
CA GLY A 173 5.82 -22.83 13.11
C GLY A 173 4.67 -23.75 12.69
N ARG A 174 3.61 -23.85 13.51
CA ARG A 174 2.37 -24.59 13.15
C ARG A 174 1.62 -23.92 11.98
N ILE A 175 1.65 -22.59 11.90
CA ILE A 175 1.00 -21.82 10.84
C ILE A 175 1.82 -21.87 9.54
N THR A 176 3.12 -21.66 9.64
CA THR A 176 4.00 -21.43 8.49
C THR A 176 4.73 -22.68 8.00
N GLY A 177 4.84 -23.71 8.83
CA GLY A 177 5.69 -24.88 8.59
C GLY A 177 7.17 -24.67 8.97
N TRP A 178 7.57 -23.48 9.41
CA TRP A 178 8.96 -23.15 9.81
C TRP A 178 9.16 -23.30 11.31
N LYS A 179 9.81 -24.37 11.74
CA LYS A 179 10.01 -24.69 13.18
C LYS A 179 10.87 -23.66 13.91
N GLU A 180 11.79 -22.99 13.23
CA GLU A 180 12.71 -22.00 13.77
C GLU A 180 12.70 -20.76 12.88
N GLY A 181 11.54 -20.13 12.74
CA GLY A 181 11.37 -18.91 11.92
C GLY A 181 12.19 -17.75 12.49
N TYR A 182 12.10 -17.54 13.82
CA TYR A 182 12.83 -16.49 14.51
C TYR A 182 14.17 -17.00 15.03
N LYS A 183 15.23 -16.22 14.77
CA LYS A 183 16.61 -16.48 15.24
C LYS A 183 17.32 -15.17 15.53
N VAL A 184 18.21 -15.19 16.53
CA VAL A 184 19.22 -14.13 16.71
C VAL A 184 20.32 -14.33 15.68
N VAL A 185 20.71 -13.24 15.01
CA VAL A 185 21.71 -13.25 13.94
C VAL A 185 22.67 -12.06 14.06
N ASP A 186 23.18 -11.81 15.27
CA ASP A 186 24.07 -10.69 15.57
C ASP A 186 25.40 -10.78 14.78
N ASP A 187 25.81 -11.99 14.39
CA ASP A 187 26.97 -12.23 13.51
C ASP A 187 26.84 -11.55 12.12
N ARG A 188 25.62 -11.26 11.68
CA ARG A 188 25.35 -10.55 10.42
C ARG A 188 25.54 -9.04 10.50
N LEU A 189 25.58 -8.45 11.70
CA LEU A 189 25.74 -6.99 11.87
C LEU A 189 26.97 -6.44 11.16
N ALA A 190 28.11 -7.15 11.26
CA ALA A 190 29.34 -6.76 10.58
C ALA A 190 29.21 -6.73 9.04
N ASN A 191 28.37 -7.61 8.50
CA ASN A 191 28.13 -7.69 7.05
C ASN A 191 27.31 -6.50 6.55
N PHE A 192 26.29 -6.08 7.29
CA PHE A 192 25.43 -4.97 6.90
C PHE A 192 26.09 -3.60 7.11
N GLY A 193 26.94 -3.46 8.13
CA GLY A 193 27.69 -2.25 8.45
C GLY A 193 26.86 -1.17 9.16
N PHE A 194 25.76 -1.56 9.81
CA PHE A 194 24.93 -0.66 10.61
C PHE A 194 25.68 -0.11 11.82
N LYS A 195 25.39 1.14 12.17
CA LYS A 195 25.98 1.79 13.35
C LYS A 195 24.95 1.90 14.48
N GLY A 196 25.39 1.60 15.72
CA GLY A 196 24.54 1.74 16.91
C GLY A 196 23.53 0.60 17.12
N ILE A 197 23.56 -0.43 16.28
CA ILE A 197 22.73 -1.63 16.42
C ILE A 197 23.52 -2.67 17.22
N LYS A 198 22.87 -3.27 18.23
CA LYS A 198 23.46 -4.28 19.12
C LYS A 198 23.00 -5.69 18.79
N HIS A 199 21.72 -5.85 18.42
CA HIS A 199 21.15 -7.16 18.18
C HIS A 199 20.27 -7.15 16.93
N LEU A 200 20.19 -8.32 16.29
CA LEU A 200 19.29 -8.60 15.17
C LEU A 200 18.50 -9.88 15.45
N ILE A 201 17.19 -9.81 15.29
CA ILE A 201 16.32 -10.98 15.18
C ILE A 201 15.84 -11.08 13.76
N ILE A 202 16.00 -12.24 13.10
CA ILE A 202 15.44 -12.52 11.79
C ILE A 202 14.16 -13.35 11.93
N ASN A 203 13.15 -13.04 11.11
CA ASN A 203 12.06 -13.94 10.75
C ASN A 203 12.35 -14.48 9.35
N GLN A 204 12.86 -15.71 9.27
CA GLN A 204 13.44 -16.29 8.05
C GLN A 204 12.45 -16.43 6.87
N PRO A 205 11.19 -16.87 7.07
CA PRO A 205 10.23 -17.01 5.96
C PRO A 205 9.64 -15.69 5.44
N GLU A 206 10.01 -14.55 6.01
CA GLU A 206 9.66 -13.25 5.48
C GLU A 206 10.52 -12.84 4.28
N GLY A 207 10.07 -11.86 3.53
CA GLY A 207 10.78 -11.43 2.34
C GLY A 207 10.22 -10.14 1.76
N GLN A 208 10.51 -9.93 0.49
CA GLN A 208 10.13 -8.73 -0.22
C GLN A 208 9.56 -9.03 -1.61
N VAL A 209 8.74 -8.10 -2.11
CA VAL A 209 8.22 -8.11 -3.47
C VAL A 209 8.53 -6.77 -4.16
N ASN A 210 8.58 -6.76 -5.47
CA ASN A 210 8.58 -5.53 -6.23
C ASN A 210 7.14 -5.02 -6.36
N THR A 211 6.83 -3.94 -5.67
CA THR A 211 5.48 -3.33 -5.61
C THR A 211 4.93 -2.99 -7.01
N GLY A 212 5.78 -2.47 -7.89
CA GLY A 212 5.38 -2.11 -9.26
C GLY A 212 5.05 -3.34 -10.09
N LYS A 213 5.92 -4.37 -10.07
CA LYS A 213 5.68 -5.65 -10.76
C LYS A 213 4.43 -6.35 -10.22
N MET A 214 4.25 -6.39 -8.91
CA MET A 214 3.05 -6.96 -8.25
C MET A 214 1.78 -6.31 -8.77
N MET A 215 1.70 -4.99 -8.78
CA MET A 215 0.50 -4.29 -9.21
C MET A 215 0.24 -4.42 -10.70
N SER A 216 1.29 -4.39 -11.53
CA SER A 216 1.18 -4.61 -12.98
C SER A 216 0.66 -6.02 -13.28
N ALA A 217 1.16 -7.03 -12.57
CA ALA A 217 0.73 -8.40 -12.76
C ALA A 217 -0.72 -8.63 -12.27
N LEU A 218 -1.14 -8.03 -11.15
CA LEU A 218 -2.53 -8.09 -10.69
C LEU A 218 -3.50 -7.44 -11.68
N LEU A 219 -3.12 -6.30 -12.28
CA LEU A 219 -3.91 -5.65 -13.34
C LEU A 219 -4.03 -6.56 -14.56
N ALA A 220 -2.93 -7.17 -15.03
CA ALA A 220 -2.95 -8.10 -16.14
C ALA A 220 -3.85 -9.31 -15.85
N ARG A 221 -3.73 -9.93 -14.67
CA ARG A 221 -4.58 -11.06 -14.26
C ARG A 221 -6.07 -10.71 -14.21
N ALA A 222 -6.41 -9.49 -13.75
CA ALA A 222 -7.79 -9.03 -13.76
C ALA A 222 -8.33 -8.88 -15.20
N GLN A 223 -7.54 -8.30 -16.10
CA GLN A 223 -7.90 -8.15 -17.51
C GLN A 223 -8.02 -9.52 -18.22
N GLU A 224 -7.07 -10.42 -18.00
CA GLU A 224 -7.12 -11.83 -18.51
C GLU A 224 -8.38 -12.57 -18.06
N ALA A 225 -8.85 -12.29 -16.83
CA ALA A 225 -10.10 -12.85 -16.31
C ALA A 225 -11.36 -12.19 -16.92
N GLY A 226 -11.20 -11.19 -17.78
CA GLY A 226 -12.33 -10.46 -18.40
C GLY A 226 -12.92 -9.36 -17.52
N VAL A 227 -12.19 -8.88 -16.51
CA VAL A 227 -12.60 -7.73 -15.70
C VAL A 227 -12.40 -6.44 -16.50
N ARG A 228 -13.43 -5.59 -16.56
CA ARG A 228 -13.31 -4.26 -17.13
C ARG A 228 -12.75 -3.28 -16.10
N ILE A 229 -11.75 -2.50 -16.47
CA ILE A 229 -11.11 -1.53 -15.55
C ILE A 229 -11.29 -0.13 -16.13
N PHE A 230 -11.94 0.75 -15.37
CA PHE A 230 -12.16 2.15 -15.72
C PHE A 230 -11.31 3.03 -14.81
N ASN A 231 -10.25 3.61 -15.36
CA ASN A 231 -9.39 4.58 -14.69
C ASN A 231 -9.93 6.00 -14.85
N GLY A 232 -9.60 6.90 -13.94
CA GLY A 232 -10.12 8.26 -13.91
C GLY A 232 -11.58 8.33 -13.46
N PHE A 233 -12.13 7.26 -12.92
CA PHE A 233 -13.53 7.12 -12.53
C PHE A 233 -13.72 7.48 -11.04
N ALA A 234 -13.71 8.75 -10.73
CA ALA A 234 -13.86 9.25 -9.37
C ALA A 234 -15.34 9.27 -8.95
N LEU A 235 -15.64 8.60 -7.81
CA LEU A 235 -16.95 8.63 -7.17
C LEU A 235 -17.00 9.69 -6.06
N LYS A 236 -18.18 10.30 -5.88
CA LYS A 236 -18.53 11.19 -4.77
C LYS A 236 -19.25 10.44 -3.66
N SER A 237 -20.18 9.55 -4.01
CA SER A 237 -20.94 8.74 -3.05
C SER A 237 -21.38 7.42 -3.66
N VAL A 238 -21.75 6.50 -2.77
CA VAL A 238 -22.31 5.18 -3.05
C VAL A 238 -23.61 5.10 -2.26
N GLU A 239 -24.74 4.95 -2.95
CA GLU A 239 -26.07 4.95 -2.34
C GLU A 239 -26.81 3.67 -2.70
N ASP A 240 -27.24 2.91 -1.67
CA ASP A 240 -28.00 1.67 -1.86
C ASP A 240 -29.51 1.95 -1.85
N SER A 241 -30.23 1.25 -2.70
CA SER A 241 -31.69 1.35 -2.81
C SER A 241 -32.30 -0.02 -3.14
N SER A 242 -33.62 -0.11 -3.10
CA SER A 242 -34.34 -1.30 -3.54
C SER A 242 -34.17 -1.66 -5.01
N GLN A 243 -33.60 -0.73 -5.81
CA GLN A 243 -33.35 -0.93 -7.25
C GLN A 243 -31.88 -1.21 -7.55
N GLY A 244 -31.03 -1.38 -6.54
CA GLY A 244 -29.59 -1.54 -6.63
C GLY A 244 -28.81 -0.33 -6.14
N VAL A 245 -27.51 -0.33 -6.39
CA VAL A 245 -26.57 0.68 -5.91
C VAL A 245 -26.39 1.77 -6.95
N GLU A 246 -26.60 3.01 -6.55
CA GLU A 246 -26.33 4.19 -7.36
C GLU A 246 -24.95 4.75 -7.03
N LEU A 247 -24.11 4.85 -8.05
CA LEU A 247 -22.73 5.33 -7.96
C LEU A 247 -22.66 6.73 -8.56
N HIS A 248 -22.57 7.74 -7.70
CA HIS A 248 -22.52 9.15 -8.13
C HIS A 248 -21.09 9.55 -8.44
N THR A 249 -20.84 10.00 -9.66
CA THR A 249 -19.50 10.39 -10.12
C THR A 249 -19.16 11.84 -9.82
N ALA A 250 -17.87 12.15 -9.82
CA ALA A 250 -17.38 13.52 -9.76
C ALA A 250 -17.72 14.33 -11.04
N PHE A 251 -18.14 13.66 -12.11
CA PHE A 251 -18.47 14.26 -13.41
C PHE A 251 -19.92 14.77 -13.51
N GLY A 252 -20.76 14.50 -12.50
CA GLY A 252 -22.14 15.00 -12.45
C GLY A 252 -23.21 14.00 -12.94
N TRP A 253 -22.82 12.80 -13.40
CA TRP A 253 -23.73 11.72 -13.76
C TRP A 253 -23.56 10.53 -12.82
N SER A 254 -24.50 9.61 -12.83
CA SER A 254 -24.48 8.39 -12.04
C SER A 254 -24.70 7.15 -12.90
N ILE A 255 -24.25 6.01 -12.38
CA ILE A 255 -24.57 4.69 -12.93
C ILE A 255 -25.21 3.84 -11.83
N ARG A 256 -26.08 2.90 -12.24
CA ARG A 256 -26.71 1.96 -11.34
C ARG A 256 -26.21 0.54 -11.60
N VAL A 257 -25.85 -0.17 -10.51
CA VAL A 257 -25.37 -1.53 -10.57
C VAL A 257 -26.10 -2.38 -9.54
N PRO A 258 -26.27 -3.70 -9.75
CA PRO A 258 -26.90 -4.59 -8.78
C PRO A 258 -26.15 -4.66 -7.45
N ARG A 259 -24.80 -4.68 -7.49
CA ARG A 259 -23.95 -4.80 -6.28
C ARG A 259 -22.71 -3.93 -6.39
N ALA A 260 -22.22 -3.45 -5.23
CA ALA A 260 -20.96 -2.73 -5.11
C ALA A 260 -20.09 -3.33 -4.02
N LEU A 261 -18.78 -3.47 -4.30
CA LEU A 261 -17.74 -3.87 -3.35
C LEU A 261 -16.71 -2.75 -3.21
N VAL A 262 -16.68 -2.10 -2.05
CA VAL A 262 -15.84 -0.93 -1.77
C VAL A 262 -14.49 -1.37 -1.21
N CYS A 263 -13.40 -1.13 -1.96
CA CYS A 263 -12.04 -1.56 -1.67
C CYS A 263 -11.04 -0.38 -1.62
N VAL A 264 -11.46 0.77 -1.10
CA VAL A 264 -10.68 2.03 -1.15
C VAL A 264 -9.84 2.29 0.10
N ASN A 265 -9.76 1.33 1.02
CA ASN A 265 -8.94 1.35 2.24
C ASN A 265 -9.08 2.68 3.02
N GLY A 266 -7.99 3.43 3.25
CA GLY A 266 -7.99 4.69 4.00
C GLY A 266 -8.88 5.80 3.43
N PHE A 267 -9.33 5.67 2.18
CA PHE A 267 -10.25 6.63 1.55
C PHE A 267 -11.73 6.28 1.75
N ALA A 268 -12.06 5.24 2.51
CA ALA A 268 -13.45 4.82 2.70
C ALA A 268 -14.34 5.93 3.29
N ARG A 269 -13.79 6.76 4.20
CA ARG A 269 -14.52 7.89 4.79
C ARG A 269 -14.92 8.98 3.78
N GLN A 270 -14.26 9.05 2.62
CA GLN A 270 -14.63 10.01 1.57
C GLN A 270 -15.90 9.59 0.81
N LEU A 271 -16.20 8.29 0.77
CA LEU A 271 -17.34 7.74 0.02
C LEU A 271 -18.49 7.33 0.92
N MET A 272 -18.20 6.95 2.16
CA MET A 272 -19.15 6.36 3.10
C MET A 272 -18.86 6.85 4.52
N GLN A 273 -19.87 6.82 5.39
CA GLN A 273 -19.70 7.12 6.80
C GLN A 273 -19.09 5.91 7.52
N MET A 274 -17.76 5.84 7.56
CA MET A 274 -16.99 4.77 8.22
C MET A 274 -16.00 5.37 9.25
N PRO A 275 -16.49 5.78 10.44
CA PRO A 275 -15.65 6.43 11.45
C PRO A 275 -14.53 5.51 11.98
N GLU A 276 -14.72 4.19 11.92
CA GLU A 276 -13.76 3.17 12.33
C GLU A 276 -12.56 2.99 11.37
N VAL A 277 -12.61 3.61 10.20
CA VAL A 277 -11.48 3.68 9.28
C VAL A 277 -10.80 5.02 9.41
N GLN A 278 -9.63 5.05 10.02
CA GLN A 278 -8.83 6.25 10.16
C GLN A 278 -7.75 6.30 9.08
N PRO A 279 -7.77 7.29 8.18
CA PRO A 279 -6.70 7.46 7.21
C PRO A 279 -5.43 7.91 7.91
N ALA A 280 -4.29 7.33 7.50
CA ALA A 280 -2.99 7.71 8.02
C ALA A 280 -1.95 7.73 6.92
N ARG A 281 -1.25 8.86 6.81
CA ARG A 281 -0.18 9.06 5.84
C ARG A 281 1.12 8.48 6.36
N ASN A 282 1.87 7.82 5.47
CA ASN A 282 3.23 7.37 5.69
C ASN A 282 4.14 7.93 4.61
N GLN A 283 5.37 8.29 4.99
CA GLN A 283 6.36 8.85 4.09
C GLN A 283 7.40 7.81 3.71
N VAL A 284 7.86 7.86 2.47
CA VAL A 284 8.83 6.94 1.91
C VAL A 284 9.81 7.71 1.04
N LEU A 285 11.07 7.32 1.09
CA LEU A 285 12.11 7.75 0.17
C LEU A 285 12.75 6.56 -0.54
N ILE A 286 13.34 6.82 -1.67
CA ILE A 286 14.32 5.93 -2.31
C ILE A 286 15.57 6.75 -2.65
N THR A 287 16.74 6.15 -2.43
CA THR A 287 18.02 6.78 -2.72
C THR A 287 18.43 6.61 -4.19
N GLN A 288 19.43 7.36 -4.64
CA GLN A 288 20.23 6.94 -5.79
C GLN A 288 20.93 5.60 -5.48
N PRO A 289 21.46 4.86 -6.48
CA PRO A 289 22.22 3.64 -6.24
C PRO A 289 23.38 3.89 -5.27
N VAL A 290 23.50 3.00 -4.26
CA VAL A 290 24.56 3.06 -3.25
C VAL A 290 25.66 2.10 -3.61
N PRO A 291 26.87 2.58 -3.98
CA PRO A 291 27.97 1.69 -4.32
C PRO A 291 28.34 0.75 -3.18
N GLY A 292 28.42 -0.55 -3.46
CA GLY A 292 28.81 -1.56 -2.47
C GLY A 292 27.77 -1.78 -1.37
N LEU A 293 26.50 -1.47 -1.61
CA LEU A 293 25.41 -1.71 -0.66
C LEU A 293 25.33 -3.19 -0.28
N ARG A 294 25.41 -3.47 1.02
CA ARG A 294 25.37 -4.83 1.58
C ARG A 294 24.08 -5.18 2.30
N VAL A 295 23.11 -4.26 2.28
CA VAL A 295 21.79 -4.47 2.89
C VAL A 295 21.01 -5.50 2.07
N GLU A 296 20.59 -6.59 2.70
CA GLU A 296 19.76 -7.64 2.09
C GLU A 296 18.67 -8.06 3.09
N GLY A 297 17.42 -8.01 2.68
CA GLY A 297 16.26 -8.30 3.51
C GLY A 297 15.42 -7.06 3.85
N CYS A 298 14.37 -7.30 4.61
CA CYS A 298 13.46 -6.29 5.12
C CYS A 298 13.82 -5.95 6.56
N PHE A 299 14.08 -4.70 6.86
CA PHE A 299 14.53 -4.27 8.18
C PHE A 299 13.45 -3.41 8.86
N HIS A 300 13.16 -3.74 10.10
CA HIS A 300 12.30 -2.99 11.01
C HIS A 300 13.17 -2.36 12.11
N TYR A 301 13.00 -1.08 12.36
CA TYR A 301 13.69 -0.31 13.36
C TYR A 301 12.67 0.43 14.22
N ASP A 302 12.96 0.64 15.51
CA ASP A 302 12.04 1.25 16.47
C ASP A 302 10.64 0.58 16.41
N ARG A 303 10.58 -0.73 16.71
CA ARG A 303 9.34 -1.52 16.73
C ARG A 303 8.54 -1.47 15.41
N GLY A 304 9.24 -1.31 14.28
CA GLY A 304 8.63 -1.23 12.96
C GLY A 304 8.06 0.14 12.58
N TYR A 305 8.24 1.17 13.40
CA TYR A 305 7.89 2.54 13.02
C TYR A 305 8.73 3.06 11.85
N PHE A 306 9.98 2.59 11.74
CA PHE A 306 10.82 2.79 10.58
C PHE A 306 11.11 1.44 9.92
N TYR A 307 11.18 1.45 8.60
CA TYR A 307 11.44 0.25 7.82
C TYR A 307 12.25 0.57 6.58
N PHE A 308 13.17 -0.31 6.21
CA PHE A 308 13.96 -0.14 5.00
C PHE A 308 14.38 -1.47 4.38
N ARG A 309 14.73 -1.43 3.11
CA ARG A 309 15.28 -2.57 2.37
C ARG A 309 16.11 -2.12 1.18
N ASN A 310 16.85 -3.05 0.60
CA ASN A 310 17.47 -2.88 -0.70
C ASN A 310 16.44 -3.07 -1.83
N LEU A 311 16.47 -2.17 -2.80
CA LEU A 311 15.75 -2.27 -4.06
C LEU A 311 16.71 -1.88 -5.19
N ASP A 312 17.21 -2.87 -5.94
CA ASP A 312 18.11 -2.68 -7.08
C ASP A 312 19.34 -1.82 -6.74
N GLY A 313 19.99 -2.12 -5.59
CA GLY A 313 21.17 -1.38 -5.11
C GLY A 313 20.87 -0.01 -4.51
N ARG A 314 19.65 0.29 -4.20
CA ARG A 314 19.16 1.52 -3.56
C ARG A 314 18.58 1.21 -2.20
N ILE A 315 18.59 2.17 -1.27
CA ILE A 315 17.82 2.07 -0.04
C ILE A 315 16.43 2.65 -0.26
N LEU A 316 15.41 1.80 -0.11
CA LEU A 316 14.03 2.22 0.07
C LEU A 316 13.77 2.28 1.57
N LEU A 317 13.41 3.46 2.09
CA LEU A 317 13.25 3.73 3.51
C LEU A 317 11.96 4.51 3.76
N GLY A 318 11.20 4.11 4.77
CA GLY A 318 9.96 4.79 5.13
C GLY A 318 9.64 4.67 6.61
N GLY A 319 8.53 5.31 7.00
CA GLY A 319 8.05 5.28 8.38
C GLY A 319 8.09 6.63 9.09
N GLY A 320 8.37 6.60 10.40
CA GLY A 320 8.50 7.78 11.24
C GLY A 320 7.19 8.47 11.63
N ARG A 321 6.04 7.86 11.33
CA ARG A 321 4.72 8.44 11.65
C ARG A 321 4.51 8.70 13.14
N ASN A 322 5.13 7.90 14.02
CA ASN A 322 5.10 8.08 15.47
C ASN A 322 5.66 9.42 15.95
N LEU A 323 6.47 10.11 15.14
CA LEU A 323 7.03 11.41 15.47
C LEU A 323 5.99 12.53 15.41
N ASP A 324 4.92 12.37 14.61
CA ASP A 324 3.89 13.39 14.43
C ASP A 324 2.54 12.75 14.02
N LEU A 325 1.96 11.98 14.94
CA LEU A 325 0.73 11.23 14.70
C LEU A 325 -0.44 12.13 14.31
N GLU A 326 -0.55 13.31 14.92
CA GLU A 326 -1.67 14.23 14.71
C GLU A 326 -1.72 14.73 13.26
N THR A 327 -0.58 15.19 12.73
CA THR A 327 -0.48 15.66 11.34
C THR A 327 -0.60 14.53 10.32
N GLU A 328 -0.14 13.33 10.69
CA GLU A 328 -0.18 12.16 9.80
C GLU A 328 -1.54 11.44 9.80
N TYR A 329 -2.49 11.79 10.67
CA TYR A 329 -3.89 11.34 10.56
C TYR A 329 -4.66 12.12 9.50
N THR A 330 -4.35 11.84 8.24
CA THR A 330 -4.91 12.55 7.09
C THR A 330 -5.09 11.62 5.89
N ASP A 331 -6.05 11.94 5.02
CA ASP A 331 -6.24 11.32 3.71
C ASP A 331 -5.61 12.13 2.56
N GLN A 332 -4.91 13.22 2.91
CA GLN A 332 -4.23 14.08 1.95
C GLN A 332 -2.79 13.64 1.73
N PHE A 333 -2.38 13.57 0.46
CA PHE A 333 -0.97 13.45 0.12
C PHE A 333 -0.23 14.74 0.51
N GLY A 334 1.04 14.63 0.82
CA GLY A 334 1.86 15.76 1.22
C GLY A 334 3.12 15.29 1.92
N SER A 335 3.91 16.20 2.44
CA SER A 335 5.14 15.90 3.19
C SER A 335 5.09 16.46 4.61
N ASN A 336 5.89 15.85 5.49
CA ASN A 336 6.14 16.30 6.84
C ASN A 336 7.66 16.38 7.01
N GLU A 337 8.19 17.59 7.13
CA GLU A 337 9.65 17.82 7.17
C GLU A 337 10.31 17.17 8.39
N ARG A 338 9.65 17.18 9.57
CA ARG A 338 10.16 16.51 10.77
C ARG A 338 10.41 15.01 10.53
N ILE A 339 9.48 14.34 9.82
CA ILE A 339 9.63 12.93 9.48
C ILE A 339 10.71 12.74 8.42
N ARG A 340 10.76 13.62 7.41
CA ARG A 340 11.79 13.56 6.36
C ARG A 340 13.19 13.70 6.95
N GLU A 341 13.41 14.67 7.83
CA GLU A 341 14.68 14.87 8.53
C GLU A 341 15.07 13.61 9.34
N ALA A 342 14.12 13.02 10.07
CA ALA A 342 14.38 11.78 10.83
C ALA A 342 14.75 10.60 9.92
N LEU A 343 14.11 10.46 8.77
CA LEU A 343 14.46 9.42 7.78
C LEU A 343 15.87 9.64 7.20
N VAL A 344 16.25 10.87 6.89
CA VAL A 344 17.61 11.20 6.43
C VAL A 344 18.63 10.92 7.52
N GLN A 345 18.36 11.31 8.77
CA GLN A 345 19.25 11.03 9.91
C GLN A 345 19.43 9.52 10.13
N LEU A 346 18.35 8.72 10.02
CA LEU A 346 18.45 7.26 10.11
C LEU A 346 19.31 6.70 8.96
N LEU A 347 19.13 7.18 7.75
CA LEU A 347 19.90 6.77 6.59
C LEU A 347 21.41 7.02 6.79
N GLU A 348 21.78 8.25 7.18
CA GLU A 348 23.17 8.70 7.23
C GLU A 348 23.91 8.29 8.52
N ASN A 349 23.19 8.11 9.64
CA ASN A 349 23.80 7.81 10.92
C ASN A 349 23.77 6.33 11.29
N VAL A 350 22.80 5.56 10.79
CA VAL A 350 22.58 4.16 11.16
C VAL A 350 22.76 3.21 9.98
N ILE A 351 22.04 3.44 8.87
CA ILE A 351 21.97 2.49 7.75
C ILE A 351 23.25 2.56 6.90
N CYS A 352 23.69 3.77 6.55
CA CYS A 352 24.86 4.01 5.74
C CYS A 352 25.80 5.04 6.43
N PRO A 353 26.38 4.69 7.58
CA PRO A 353 27.07 5.65 8.43
C PRO A 353 28.27 6.29 7.71
N GLY A 354 28.34 7.64 7.81
CA GLY A 354 29.42 8.42 7.23
C GLY A 354 29.37 8.60 5.71
N GLN A 355 28.26 8.21 5.07
CA GLN A 355 28.02 8.41 3.66
C GLN A 355 26.91 9.45 3.46
N SER A 356 27.12 10.42 2.57
CA SER A 356 26.06 11.29 2.09
C SER A 356 25.45 10.69 0.84
N ILE A 357 24.23 10.15 0.98
CA ILE A 357 23.57 9.44 -0.11
C ILE A 357 22.46 10.31 -0.70
N PRO A 358 22.55 10.69 -1.99
CA PRO A 358 21.52 11.48 -2.62
C PRO A 358 20.18 10.72 -2.66
N ILE A 359 19.11 11.40 -2.30
CA ILE A 359 17.75 10.89 -2.42
C ILE A 359 17.27 11.13 -3.85
N ASP A 360 16.72 10.08 -4.46
CA ASP A 360 16.16 10.14 -5.81
C ASP A 360 14.72 10.65 -5.78
N THR A 361 13.87 10.03 -4.96
CA THR A 361 12.43 10.33 -4.94
C THR A 361 11.83 10.20 -3.54
N TRP A 362 10.88 11.09 -3.24
CA TRP A 362 10.00 11.03 -2.09
C TRP A 362 8.56 10.79 -2.52
N TRP A 363 7.83 10.00 -1.76
CA TRP A 363 6.38 9.88 -1.94
C TRP A 363 5.69 9.56 -0.61
N THR A 364 4.37 9.60 -0.62
CA THR A 364 3.54 9.23 0.54
C THR A 364 2.44 8.27 0.13
N GLY A 365 2.04 7.42 1.06
CA GLY A 365 0.90 6.51 0.93
C GLY A 365 -0.11 6.74 2.05
N ILE A 366 -1.39 6.52 1.77
CA ILE A 366 -2.46 6.64 2.76
C ILE A 366 -2.92 5.25 3.16
N MET A 367 -2.72 4.90 4.44
CA MET A 367 -3.20 3.66 5.04
C MET A 367 -4.61 3.85 5.62
N GLY A 368 -5.35 2.76 5.77
CA GLY A 368 -6.54 2.70 6.59
C GLY A 368 -6.22 2.01 7.92
N LEU A 369 -6.25 2.75 9.01
CA LEU A 369 -6.01 2.27 10.36
C LEU A 369 -7.30 2.16 11.15
N GLY A 370 -7.24 1.58 12.34
CA GLY A 370 -8.32 1.50 13.30
C GLY A 370 -7.82 1.09 14.68
N PRO A 371 -8.69 1.01 15.67
CA PRO A 371 -8.31 0.68 17.05
C PRO A 371 -7.77 -0.75 17.19
N VAL A 372 -8.10 -1.63 16.26
CA VAL A 372 -7.59 -3.01 16.22
C VAL A 372 -7.02 -3.31 14.82
N LYS A 373 -5.98 -4.13 14.76
CA LYS A 373 -5.33 -4.58 13.51
C LYS A 373 -6.14 -5.68 12.82
N LYS A 374 -7.43 -5.41 12.54
CA LYS A 374 -8.33 -6.34 11.84
C LYS A 374 -8.94 -5.63 10.64
N PRO A 375 -8.91 -6.21 9.44
CA PRO A 375 -9.67 -5.69 8.30
C PRO A 375 -11.17 -5.61 8.60
N ILE A 376 -11.86 -4.69 7.94
CA ILE A 376 -13.31 -4.65 7.90
C ILE A 376 -13.74 -5.31 6.61
N ILE A 377 -14.48 -6.41 6.73
CA ILE A 377 -15.15 -7.08 5.63
C ILE A 377 -16.59 -7.23 6.10
N GLU A 378 -17.47 -6.42 5.54
CA GLU A 378 -18.83 -6.28 6.08
C GLU A 378 -19.82 -5.90 4.98
N ARG A 379 -21.02 -6.44 5.05
CA ARG A 379 -22.15 -5.99 4.24
C ARG A 379 -22.82 -4.83 4.98
N VAL A 380 -22.54 -3.61 4.55
CA VAL A 380 -23.03 -2.37 5.18
C VAL A 380 -24.45 -2.03 4.78
N SER A 381 -24.95 -2.59 3.69
CA SER A 381 -26.34 -2.52 3.24
C SER A 381 -26.64 -3.72 2.32
N PRO A 382 -27.90 -3.98 1.93
CA PRO A 382 -28.27 -5.17 1.16
C PRO A 382 -27.40 -5.44 -0.08
N ASN A 383 -26.97 -4.38 -0.77
CA ASN A 383 -26.24 -4.50 -2.04
C ASN A 383 -24.82 -3.91 -1.97
N VAL A 384 -24.38 -3.41 -0.82
CA VAL A 384 -23.03 -2.81 -0.67
C VAL A 384 -22.22 -3.58 0.38
N THR A 385 -21.08 -4.08 -0.05
CA THR A 385 -20.05 -4.71 0.80
C THR A 385 -18.82 -3.83 0.85
N VAL A 386 -18.11 -3.83 1.98
CA VAL A 386 -16.82 -3.13 2.13
C VAL A 386 -15.72 -4.13 2.45
N ALA A 387 -14.50 -3.88 1.96
CA ALA A 387 -13.29 -4.64 2.26
C ALA A 387 -12.12 -3.65 2.41
N VAL A 388 -11.92 -3.14 3.63
CA VAL A 388 -11.07 -1.98 3.93
C VAL A 388 -10.33 -2.13 5.25
N ARG A 389 -9.53 -1.14 5.66
CA ARG A 389 -8.79 -1.07 6.93
C ARG A 389 -7.74 -2.16 7.08
N LEU A 390 -6.74 -2.17 6.18
CA LEU A 390 -5.69 -3.19 6.19
C LEU A 390 -4.53 -2.92 7.17
N SER A 391 -4.55 -1.79 7.89
CA SER A 391 -3.63 -1.45 8.99
C SER A 391 -2.14 -1.64 8.68
N GLY A 392 -1.69 -1.31 7.46
CA GLY A 392 -0.30 -1.50 7.01
C GLY A 392 0.02 -2.90 6.46
N MET A 393 -0.85 -3.89 6.65
CA MET A 393 -0.61 -5.30 6.28
C MET A 393 -1.02 -5.64 4.82
N GLY A 394 -1.29 -4.65 3.98
CA GLY A 394 -1.95 -4.83 2.67
C GLY A 394 -1.27 -5.79 1.70
N VAL A 395 0.07 -5.86 1.67
CA VAL A 395 0.81 -6.81 0.82
C VAL A 395 0.55 -8.25 1.28
N ALA A 396 0.58 -8.49 2.60
CA ALA A 396 0.40 -9.80 3.17
C ALA A 396 -1.07 -10.29 3.09
N ILE A 397 -2.04 -9.46 3.49
CA ILE A 397 -3.43 -9.92 3.70
C ILE A 397 -4.38 -9.53 2.55
N GLY A 398 -3.98 -8.60 1.67
CA GLY A 398 -4.90 -7.94 0.74
C GLY A 398 -5.59 -8.87 -0.25
N THR A 399 -4.91 -9.91 -0.73
CA THR A 399 -5.52 -10.89 -1.66
C THR A 399 -6.55 -11.78 -0.98
N LEU A 400 -6.35 -12.13 0.30
CA LEU A 400 -7.33 -12.88 1.09
C LEU A 400 -8.54 -12.01 1.41
N VAL A 401 -8.33 -10.76 1.86
CA VAL A 401 -9.40 -9.80 2.12
C VAL A 401 -10.23 -9.53 0.85
N GLY A 402 -9.58 -9.49 -0.31
CA GLY A 402 -10.27 -9.38 -1.59
C GLY A 402 -11.15 -10.59 -1.90
N GLN A 403 -10.67 -11.80 -1.63
CA GLN A 403 -11.47 -13.01 -1.75
C GLN A 403 -12.67 -13.00 -0.81
N GLU A 404 -12.44 -12.84 0.49
CA GLU A 404 -13.49 -12.81 1.52
C GLU A 404 -14.54 -11.72 1.19
N GLY A 405 -14.09 -10.53 0.75
CA GLY A 405 -15.00 -9.45 0.32
C GLY A 405 -15.84 -9.82 -0.92
N ALA A 406 -15.27 -10.51 -1.89
CA ALA A 406 -15.99 -10.99 -3.07
C ALA A 406 -17.03 -12.06 -2.70
N GLU A 407 -16.67 -13.02 -1.85
CA GLU A 407 -17.57 -14.06 -1.35
C GLU A 407 -18.75 -13.45 -0.60
N MET A 408 -18.50 -12.53 0.34
CA MET A 408 -19.55 -11.81 1.06
C MET A 408 -20.45 -10.99 0.12
N CYS A 409 -19.87 -10.32 -0.88
CA CYS A 409 -20.62 -9.55 -1.87
C CYS A 409 -21.59 -10.44 -2.66
N MET A 410 -21.21 -11.69 -2.91
CA MET A 410 -22.06 -12.69 -3.60
C MET A 410 -23.02 -13.42 -2.67
N GLY A 411 -22.95 -13.20 -1.35
CA GLY A 411 -23.87 -13.77 -0.37
C GLY A 411 -23.39 -15.06 0.30
N TYR A 412 -22.10 -15.40 0.14
CA TYR A 412 -21.51 -16.49 0.90
C TYR A 412 -21.24 -16.06 2.35
N GLU A 413 -21.34 -16.99 3.29
CA GLU A 413 -20.87 -16.83 4.67
C GLU A 413 -19.35 -17.01 4.71
N ILE A 414 -18.62 -16.16 5.48
CA ILE A 414 -17.17 -16.17 5.64
C ILE A 414 -16.78 -16.37 7.12
#